data_3bf355d7ba0767de1aeeff03bae01207
#
_entry.id   3bf355d7ba0767de1aeeff03bae01207
#
_cell.length_a   1.000
_cell.length_b   1.000
_cell.length_c   1.000
_cell.angle_alpha   90.00
_cell.angle_beta   90.00
_cell.angle_gamma   90.00
#
_symmetry.space_group_name_H-M   'P 1'
#
loop_
_entity.id
_entity.type
_entity.pdbx_description
1 polymer ?
#
loop_
_entity_poly.entity_id
_entity_poly.type
_entity_poly.pdbx_seq_one_letter_code
_entity_poly.pdbx_strand_id
1 'polypeptide(L)'
;MKKIYVCMILCCLFACGQQVPTLDTEQQLDYCEQQVNRALAALQDSDFSMEPRNILSGDTAWNCRKACAEEWCSGFWPGILWMDYSVNKDEKVRKAAEGYTDVLSFLGSKPAYDHDLGFLVITSFLKGYEQTGNEEYKQSLLHAADTLATLYNNKVGTILSWPRHVKDYGGHNTIMDNMINLELLFWAAENGSNKQLKDIAIHHADTTMRYHFREDGSCYHVAVYDTLTGEFIKGVTHQGYADSSMWARGQSWAIYGYTMVYRFTHEQRFLDFAQKVTDIYLKRLQETSDDWVPLWDMDDPRGLEAPKDASAACVVASALLELSQYVDKEKGKAYYEDAVKMLTDLSSEKYQSREKNVSFLMHSTGHHPAGSEIDASIIYADYYYLEALLRLRDIKK
;
A
#
# COMPACT_ATOMS: atom_id res chain seq x y z
N MET A 1 -21.45 65.25 38.51
CA MET A 1 -21.56 64.58 37.21
C MET A 1 -20.24 63.84 36.97
N LYS A 2 -20.23 62.53 37.24
CA LYS A 2 -19.05 61.64 36.99
C LYS A 2 -19.22 61.03 35.62
N LYS A 3 -18.26 61.27 34.70
CA LYS A 3 -18.21 60.69 33.40
C LYS A 3 -17.58 59.29 33.52
N ILE A 4 -18.35 58.24 33.18
CA ILE A 4 -17.86 56.85 33.08
C ILE A 4 -17.35 56.68 31.66
N TYR A 5 -16.06 56.40 31.49
CA TYR A 5 -15.45 55.97 30.21
C TYR A 5 -15.57 54.44 30.16
N VAL A 6 -16.37 53.97 29.21
CA VAL A 6 -16.40 52.52 28.87
C VAL A 6 -15.28 52.27 27.85
N CYS A 7 -14.28 51.53 28.31
CA CYS A 7 -13.19 51.06 27.44
C CYS A 7 -13.68 49.75 26.73
N MET A 8 -14.00 49.85 25.47
CA MET A 8 -14.32 48.68 24.61
C MET A 8 -13.02 47.99 24.26
N ILE A 9 -12.73 46.83 24.87
CA ILE A 9 -11.62 45.97 24.49
C ILE A 9 -12.08 45.15 23.28
N LEU A 10 -11.53 45.49 22.10
CA LEU A 10 -11.73 44.73 20.85
C LEU A 10 -10.81 43.52 20.92
N CYS A 11 -11.35 42.35 21.28
CA CYS A 11 -10.66 41.08 21.16
C CYS A 11 -10.59 40.69 19.66
N CYS A 12 -9.46 41.00 19.03
CA CYS A 12 -9.15 40.41 17.73
C CYS A 12 -8.84 38.93 17.93
N LEU A 13 -9.80 38.07 17.65
CA LEU A 13 -9.55 36.65 17.44
C LEU A 13 -8.71 36.50 16.15
N PHE A 14 -7.41 36.41 16.29
CA PHE A 14 -6.57 35.87 15.23
C PHE A 14 -6.90 34.40 15.12
N ALA A 15 -7.75 34.03 14.15
CA ALA A 15 -7.80 32.68 13.64
C ALA A 15 -6.43 32.38 13.02
N CYS A 16 -5.54 31.73 13.77
CA CYS A 16 -4.31 31.17 13.25
C CYS A 16 -4.73 30.01 12.33
N GLY A 17 -4.99 30.31 11.05
CA GLY A 17 -5.12 29.27 10.04
C GLY A 17 -3.76 28.57 9.98
N GLN A 18 -3.69 27.33 10.45
CA GLN A 18 -2.53 26.49 10.21
C GLN A 18 -2.36 26.42 8.69
N GLN A 19 -1.27 27.02 8.19
CA GLN A 19 -0.88 26.81 6.79
C GLN A 19 -0.61 25.32 6.61
N VAL A 20 -1.26 24.71 5.63
CA VAL A 20 -0.93 23.34 5.21
C VAL A 20 0.55 23.32 4.83
N PRO A 21 1.34 22.38 5.37
CA PRO A 21 2.73 22.25 4.97
C PRO A 21 2.82 22.12 3.46
N THR A 22 3.63 22.93 2.81
CA THR A 22 3.88 22.80 1.37
C THR A 22 5.07 21.86 1.19
N LEU A 23 4.82 20.62 0.74
CA LEU A 23 5.87 19.71 0.34
C LEU A 23 6.41 20.10 -1.04
N ASP A 24 7.71 20.30 -1.15
CA ASP A 24 8.39 20.39 -2.45
C ASP A 24 8.49 18.99 -3.07
N THR A 25 7.52 18.68 -3.92
CA THR A 25 7.37 17.35 -4.52
C THR A 25 8.54 17.03 -5.46
N GLU A 26 9.03 18.01 -6.22
CA GLU A 26 10.16 17.80 -7.13
C GLU A 26 11.44 17.49 -6.34
N GLN A 27 11.69 18.19 -5.26
CA GLN A 27 12.84 17.89 -4.38
C GLN A 27 12.77 16.46 -3.84
N GLN A 28 11.57 15.95 -3.52
CA GLN A 28 11.42 14.59 -3.02
C GLN A 28 11.60 13.56 -4.13
N LEU A 29 11.18 13.85 -5.35
CA LEU A 29 11.43 12.99 -6.51
C LEU A 29 12.92 12.94 -6.86
N ASP A 30 13.63 14.09 -6.81
CA ASP A 30 15.07 14.13 -6.97
C ASP A 30 15.81 13.29 -5.90
N TYR A 31 15.31 13.31 -4.67
CA TYR A 31 15.83 12.46 -3.60
C TYR A 31 15.63 10.96 -3.93
N CYS A 32 14.43 10.57 -4.40
CA CYS A 32 14.16 9.18 -4.79
C CYS A 32 15.09 8.73 -5.94
N GLU A 33 15.28 9.57 -6.97
CA GLU A 33 16.21 9.29 -8.07
C GLU A 33 17.65 9.08 -7.58
N GLN A 34 18.13 9.93 -6.67
CA GLN A 34 19.45 9.76 -6.07
C GLN A 34 19.59 8.41 -5.34
N GLN A 35 18.56 8.01 -4.57
CA GLN A 35 18.56 6.73 -3.87
C GLN A 35 18.45 5.54 -4.83
N VAL A 36 17.65 5.63 -5.91
CA VAL A 36 17.62 4.63 -6.98
C VAL A 36 19.02 4.42 -7.58
N ASN A 37 19.71 5.51 -7.89
CA ASN A 37 21.06 5.43 -8.45
C ASN A 37 22.07 4.81 -7.47
N ARG A 38 21.95 5.12 -6.16
CA ARG A 38 22.78 4.50 -5.11
C ARG A 38 22.48 3.01 -4.96
N ALA A 39 21.20 2.63 -4.97
CA ALA A 39 20.78 1.23 -4.88
C ALA A 39 21.25 0.43 -6.11
N LEU A 40 21.11 0.96 -7.33
CA LEU A 40 21.63 0.33 -8.56
C LEU A 40 23.15 0.16 -8.54
N ALA A 41 23.89 1.15 -7.99
CA ALA A 41 25.33 1.03 -7.83
C ALA A 41 25.71 -0.05 -6.80
N ALA A 42 24.96 -0.19 -5.72
CA ALA A 42 25.18 -1.23 -4.72
C ALA A 42 24.83 -2.64 -5.23
N LEU A 43 23.91 -2.74 -6.21
CA LEU A 43 23.45 -4.01 -6.80
C LEU A 43 24.16 -4.38 -8.11
N GLN A 44 25.15 -3.59 -8.57
CA GLN A 44 25.76 -3.76 -9.89
C GLN A 44 26.37 -5.14 -10.15
N ASP A 45 26.81 -5.83 -9.11
CA ASP A 45 27.41 -7.17 -9.18
C ASP A 45 26.39 -8.31 -8.96
N SER A 46 25.12 -7.96 -8.68
CA SER A 46 24.04 -8.91 -8.51
C SER A 46 23.39 -9.22 -9.87
N ASP A 47 22.98 -10.47 -10.06
CA ASP A 47 22.09 -10.77 -11.19
C ASP A 47 20.66 -10.28 -10.89
N PHE A 48 19.86 -10.08 -11.91
CA PHE A 48 18.49 -9.58 -11.79
C PHE A 48 17.54 -10.51 -11.01
N SER A 49 17.96 -11.74 -10.71
CA SER A 49 17.16 -12.66 -9.90
C SER A 49 17.21 -12.39 -8.40
N MET A 50 18.12 -11.51 -7.97
CA MET A 50 18.28 -11.13 -6.56
C MET A 50 17.71 -9.74 -6.33
N GLU A 51 16.52 -9.66 -5.76
CA GLU A 51 15.79 -8.41 -5.59
C GLU A 51 15.86 -7.85 -4.17
N PRO A 52 15.94 -6.52 -4.00
CA PRO A 52 15.88 -5.85 -2.70
C PRO A 52 14.62 -6.23 -1.92
N ARG A 53 14.80 -6.58 -0.65
CA ARG A 53 13.70 -6.88 0.27
C ARG A 53 13.62 -5.90 1.44
N ASN A 54 14.69 -5.85 2.23
CA ASN A 54 14.79 -5.00 3.41
C ASN A 54 16.23 -4.60 3.71
N ILE A 55 16.38 -3.56 4.54
CA ILE A 55 17.63 -3.23 5.23
C ILE A 55 17.30 -3.19 6.71
N LEU A 56 17.87 -4.11 7.47
CA LEU A 56 17.61 -4.22 8.90
C LEU A 56 18.34 -3.12 9.68
N SER A 57 17.91 -2.86 10.91
CA SER A 57 18.51 -1.84 11.75
C SER A 57 20.00 -2.13 11.96
N GLY A 58 20.83 -1.14 11.63
CA GLY A 58 22.31 -1.26 11.68
C GLY A 58 22.98 -1.67 10.38
N ASP A 59 22.22 -2.17 9.39
CA ASP A 59 22.74 -2.47 8.05
C ASP A 59 22.65 -1.25 7.13
N THR A 60 23.45 -1.25 6.04
CA THR A 60 23.50 -0.16 5.06
C THR A 60 23.15 -0.59 3.65
N ALA A 61 23.07 -1.88 3.38
CA ALA A 61 22.80 -2.46 2.07
C ALA A 61 21.55 -3.35 2.10
N TRP A 62 20.92 -3.52 0.94
CA TRP A 62 19.77 -4.38 0.78
C TRP A 62 20.09 -5.85 1.10
N ASN A 63 19.28 -6.44 1.97
CA ASN A 63 19.16 -7.88 2.08
C ASN A 63 18.28 -8.35 0.92
N CYS A 64 18.92 -8.87 -0.13
CA CYS A 64 18.23 -9.32 -1.33
C CYS A 64 17.68 -10.73 -1.18
N ARG A 65 16.53 -10.98 -1.83
CA ARG A 65 15.89 -12.28 -1.93
C ARG A 65 15.84 -12.73 -3.37
N LYS A 66 15.92 -14.04 -3.58
CA LYS A 66 15.76 -14.58 -4.92
C LYS A 66 14.31 -14.43 -5.37
N ALA A 67 14.10 -13.86 -6.55
CA ALA A 67 12.78 -13.72 -7.16
C ALA A 67 12.12 -15.09 -7.34
N CYS A 68 10.99 -15.30 -6.70
CA CYS A 68 10.18 -16.53 -6.77
C CYS A 68 8.73 -16.22 -6.43
N ALA A 69 7.84 -17.20 -6.64
CA ALA A 69 6.41 -17.03 -6.38
C ALA A 69 6.06 -16.91 -4.89
N GLU A 70 6.96 -17.35 -4.01
CA GLU A 70 6.84 -17.27 -2.55
C GLU A 70 7.26 -15.91 -2.00
N GLU A 71 8.10 -15.16 -2.73
CA GLU A 71 8.61 -13.86 -2.30
C GLU A 71 7.72 -12.74 -2.87
N TRP A 72 6.66 -12.41 -2.15
CA TRP A 72 5.61 -11.47 -2.58
C TRP A 72 6.12 -10.05 -2.89
N CYS A 73 7.33 -9.72 -2.43
CA CYS A 73 7.92 -8.41 -2.68
C CYS A 73 8.68 -8.29 -4.00
N SER A 74 8.89 -9.38 -4.74
CA SER A 74 9.76 -9.37 -5.94
C SER A 74 9.30 -8.41 -7.05
N GLY A 75 8.04 -7.96 -7.05
CA GLY A 75 7.56 -6.99 -8.04
C GLY A 75 7.87 -5.53 -7.71
N PHE A 76 8.18 -5.18 -6.46
CA PHE A 76 8.27 -3.76 -6.04
C PHE A 76 9.52 -3.06 -6.57
N TRP A 77 10.67 -3.73 -6.58
CA TRP A 77 11.88 -3.11 -7.08
C TRP A 77 11.81 -2.77 -8.57
N PRO A 78 11.45 -3.68 -9.49
CA PRO A 78 11.22 -3.28 -10.88
C PRO A 78 10.15 -2.19 -11.01
N GLY A 79 9.11 -2.20 -10.17
CA GLY A 79 8.11 -1.13 -10.15
C GLY A 79 8.66 0.24 -9.77
N ILE A 80 9.54 0.32 -8.78
CA ILE A 80 10.25 1.55 -8.44
C ILE A 80 11.07 2.05 -9.63
N LEU A 81 11.80 1.15 -10.30
CA LEU A 81 12.61 1.51 -11.46
C LEU A 81 11.76 2.01 -12.63
N TRP A 82 10.60 1.40 -12.90
CA TRP A 82 9.67 1.87 -13.93
C TRP A 82 9.07 3.23 -13.59
N MET A 83 8.71 3.47 -12.33
CA MET A 83 8.21 4.77 -11.87
C MET A 83 9.29 5.84 -11.96
N ASP A 84 10.51 5.56 -11.56
CA ASP A 84 11.64 6.47 -11.68
C ASP A 84 11.93 6.79 -13.16
N TYR A 85 11.99 5.77 -14.02
CA TYR A 85 12.12 5.96 -15.47
C TYR A 85 10.97 6.82 -16.05
N SER A 86 9.75 6.73 -15.51
CA SER A 86 8.63 7.57 -15.98
C SER A 86 8.89 9.06 -15.81
N VAL A 87 9.73 9.43 -14.87
CA VAL A 87 10.11 10.82 -14.53
C VAL A 87 11.32 11.27 -15.31
N ASN A 88 12.45 10.56 -15.18
CA ASN A 88 13.76 11.01 -15.64
C ASN A 88 14.14 10.51 -17.04
N LYS A 89 13.48 9.45 -17.55
CA LYS A 89 13.77 8.80 -18.84
C LYS A 89 15.23 8.31 -18.98
N ASP A 90 15.86 7.94 -17.86
CA ASP A 90 17.21 7.39 -17.87
C ASP A 90 17.20 5.96 -18.44
N GLU A 91 17.91 5.76 -19.56
CA GLU A 91 18.03 4.46 -20.24
C GLU A 91 18.76 3.39 -19.41
N LYS A 92 19.60 3.78 -18.44
CA LYS A 92 20.24 2.83 -17.53
C LYS A 92 19.20 2.26 -16.56
N VAL A 93 18.33 3.13 -16.02
CA VAL A 93 17.22 2.73 -15.15
C VAL A 93 16.24 1.86 -15.92
N ARG A 94 15.89 2.23 -17.17
CA ARG A 94 15.01 1.42 -18.03
C ARG A 94 15.52 0.00 -18.23
N LYS A 95 16.81 -0.14 -18.59
CA LYS A 95 17.43 -1.45 -18.78
C LYS A 95 17.43 -2.31 -17.52
N ALA A 96 17.66 -1.69 -16.36
CA ALA A 96 17.56 -2.39 -15.08
C ALA A 96 16.11 -2.81 -14.79
N ALA A 97 15.13 -1.92 -15.02
CA ALA A 97 13.72 -2.22 -14.85
C ALA A 97 13.27 -3.41 -15.73
N GLU A 98 13.68 -3.43 -17.01
CA GLU A 98 13.46 -4.55 -17.93
C GLU A 98 14.07 -5.84 -17.38
N GLY A 99 15.36 -5.82 -17.00
CA GLY A 99 16.07 -7.01 -16.51
C GLY A 99 15.41 -7.62 -15.28
N TYR A 100 15.03 -6.80 -14.28
CA TYR A 100 14.33 -7.27 -13.10
C TYR A 100 12.88 -7.72 -13.40
N THR A 101 12.17 -7.09 -14.33
CA THR A 101 10.83 -7.52 -14.75
C THR A 101 10.88 -8.85 -15.51
N ASP A 102 11.82 -9.01 -16.43
CA ASP A 102 11.94 -10.21 -17.28
C ASP A 102 12.24 -11.48 -16.49
N VAL A 103 12.98 -11.36 -15.38
CA VAL A 103 13.21 -12.49 -14.44
C VAL A 103 11.91 -13.03 -13.86
N LEU A 104 10.88 -12.21 -13.71
CA LEU A 104 9.56 -12.61 -13.22
C LEU A 104 8.66 -13.24 -14.29
N SER A 105 9.11 -13.39 -15.53
CA SER A 105 8.32 -13.94 -16.67
C SER A 105 7.78 -15.34 -16.40
N PHE A 106 8.39 -16.11 -15.50
CA PHE A 106 7.89 -17.41 -15.06
C PHE A 106 6.50 -17.32 -14.42
N LEU A 107 6.12 -16.19 -13.81
CA LEU A 107 4.81 -15.99 -13.17
C LEU A 107 3.66 -16.06 -14.18
N GLY A 108 3.89 -15.65 -15.43
CA GLY A 108 2.90 -15.78 -16.51
C GLY A 108 2.55 -17.22 -16.86
N SER A 109 3.37 -18.22 -16.53
CA SER A 109 3.18 -19.63 -16.87
C SER A 109 3.04 -20.57 -15.68
N LYS A 110 3.07 -20.06 -14.46
CA LYS A 110 3.00 -20.84 -13.21
C LYS A 110 1.61 -20.78 -12.59
N PRO A 111 1.14 -21.87 -11.94
CA PRO A 111 -0.03 -21.76 -11.07
C PRO A 111 0.20 -20.75 -9.95
N ALA A 112 -0.86 -20.11 -9.46
CA ALA A 112 -0.77 -19.24 -8.31
C ALA A 112 -0.22 -20.00 -7.09
N TYR A 113 0.83 -19.48 -6.50
CA TYR A 113 1.35 -19.99 -5.23
C TYR A 113 0.41 -19.60 -4.10
N ASP A 114 0.00 -18.33 -4.10
CA ASP A 114 -1.03 -17.75 -3.26
C ASP A 114 -1.60 -16.48 -3.93
N HIS A 115 -2.31 -15.66 -3.16
CA HIS A 115 -2.96 -14.45 -3.68
C HIS A 115 -1.98 -13.33 -4.08
N ASP A 116 -0.75 -13.35 -3.58
CA ASP A 116 0.23 -12.28 -3.80
C ASP A 116 0.72 -12.19 -5.26
N LEU A 117 0.29 -13.11 -6.11
CA LEU A 117 0.50 -13.01 -7.55
C LEU A 117 0.07 -11.65 -8.12
N GLY A 118 -0.98 -11.03 -7.56
CA GLY A 118 -1.39 -9.69 -7.93
C GLY A 118 -0.32 -8.64 -7.62
N PHE A 119 0.23 -8.62 -6.40
CA PHE A 119 1.33 -7.72 -6.04
C PHE A 119 2.53 -7.88 -6.99
N LEU A 120 2.95 -9.13 -7.23
CA LEU A 120 4.11 -9.42 -8.06
C LEU A 120 4.01 -8.83 -9.47
N VAL A 121 2.85 -8.96 -10.12
CA VAL A 121 2.72 -8.59 -11.53
C VAL A 121 2.21 -7.17 -11.76
N ILE A 122 1.37 -6.62 -10.88
CA ILE A 122 0.89 -5.23 -10.99
C ILE A 122 2.02 -4.25 -10.77
N THR A 123 2.83 -4.47 -9.75
CA THR A 123 3.93 -3.56 -9.44
C THR A 123 5.07 -3.64 -10.44
N SER A 124 5.24 -4.76 -11.15
CA SER A 124 6.30 -4.96 -12.15
C SER A 124 5.79 -4.83 -13.59
N PHE A 125 5.10 -5.85 -14.09
CA PHE A 125 4.68 -5.92 -15.50
C PHE A 125 3.73 -4.82 -15.91
N LEU A 126 2.77 -4.42 -15.04
CA LEU A 126 1.84 -3.35 -15.40
C LEU A 126 2.59 -2.02 -15.55
N LYS A 127 3.48 -1.69 -14.61
CA LYS A 127 4.31 -0.48 -14.71
C LYS A 127 5.21 -0.51 -15.94
N GLY A 128 5.78 -1.66 -16.27
CA GLY A 128 6.56 -1.85 -17.51
C GLY A 128 5.69 -1.69 -18.77
N TYR A 129 4.51 -2.28 -18.80
CA TYR A 129 3.58 -2.15 -19.93
C TYR A 129 3.14 -0.69 -20.14
N GLU A 130 2.81 0.03 -19.07
CA GLU A 130 2.45 1.45 -19.13
C GLU A 130 3.57 2.33 -19.74
N GLN A 131 4.85 1.98 -19.55
CA GLN A 131 5.98 2.74 -20.06
C GLN A 131 6.43 2.32 -21.48
N THR A 132 6.22 1.06 -21.85
CA THR A 132 6.83 0.49 -23.07
C THR A 132 5.80 0.04 -24.11
N GLY A 133 4.57 -0.26 -23.71
CA GLY A 133 3.58 -0.94 -24.55
C GLY A 133 3.99 -2.37 -24.92
N ASN A 134 4.87 -3.02 -24.14
CA ASN A 134 5.34 -4.38 -24.42
C ASN A 134 4.20 -5.40 -24.31
N GLU A 135 3.79 -5.98 -25.42
CA GLU A 135 2.67 -6.94 -25.47
C GLU A 135 2.97 -8.24 -24.70
N GLU A 136 4.22 -8.64 -24.51
CA GLU A 136 4.57 -9.80 -23.69
C GLU A 136 4.23 -9.54 -22.21
N TYR A 137 4.47 -8.32 -21.73
CA TYR A 137 4.07 -7.92 -20.37
C TYR A 137 2.55 -7.95 -20.20
N LYS A 138 1.80 -7.47 -21.21
CA LYS A 138 0.34 -7.56 -21.21
C LYS A 138 -0.14 -9.02 -21.17
N GLN A 139 0.46 -9.92 -21.95
CA GLN A 139 0.09 -11.34 -21.94
C GLN A 139 0.38 -11.99 -20.56
N SER A 140 1.50 -11.65 -19.93
CA SER A 140 1.83 -12.10 -18.58
C SER A 140 0.79 -11.65 -17.55
N LEU A 141 0.35 -10.39 -17.61
CA LEU A 141 -0.70 -9.86 -16.76
C LEU A 141 -2.04 -10.59 -16.95
N LEU A 142 -2.46 -10.80 -18.20
CA LEU A 142 -3.73 -11.48 -18.49
C LEU A 142 -3.70 -12.94 -18.00
N HIS A 143 -2.60 -13.65 -18.23
CA HIS A 143 -2.43 -15.02 -17.76
C HIS A 143 -2.39 -15.09 -16.22
N ALA A 144 -1.69 -14.19 -15.58
CA ALA A 144 -1.62 -14.11 -14.11
C ALA A 144 -3.00 -13.83 -13.51
N ALA A 145 -3.83 -13.00 -14.14
CA ALA A 145 -5.20 -12.73 -13.68
C ALA A 145 -6.08 -13.98 -13.74
N ASP A 146 -6.05 -14.73 -14.85
CA ASP A 146 -6.77 -16.00 -14.95
C ASP A 146 -6.26 -17.02 -13.93
N THR A 147 -4.95 -17.03 -13.67
CA THR A 147 -4.32 -17.91 -12.68
C THR A 147 -4.75 -17.53 -11.25
N LEU A 148 -4.74 -16.26 -10.90
CA LEU A 148 -5.21 -15.76 -9.60
C LEU A 148 -6.69 -16.12 -9.37
N ALA A 149 -7.52 -16.00 -10.41
CA ALA A 149 -8.93 -16.33 -10.34
C ALA A 149 -9.20 -17.81 -10.00
N THR A 150 -8.23 -18.72 -10.23
CA THR A 150 -8.36 -20.14 -9.83
C THR A 150 -8.44 -20.34 -8.32
N LEU A 151 -7.98 -19.37 -7.54
CA LEU A 151 -8.08 -19.38 -6.07
C LEU A 151 -9.45 -18.89 -5.56
N TYR A 152 -10.32 -18.41 -6.44
CA TYR A 152 -11.64 -17.93 -6.06
C TYR A 152 -12.58 -19.08 -5.69
N ASN A 153 -13.25 -18.94 -4.54
CA ASN A 153 -14.31 -19.85 -4.11
C ASN A 153 -15.67 -19.14 -4.20
N ASN A 154 -16.53 -19.56 -5.10
CA ASN A 154 -17.83 -18.92 -5.34
C ASN A 154 -18.84 -19.06 -4.20
N LYS A 155 -18.67 -20.00 -3.27
CA LYS A 155 -19.51 -20.13 -2.07
C LYS A 155 -19.09 -19.18 -0.97
N VAL A 156 -17.79 -18.99 -0.82
CA VAL A 156 -17.22 -18.00 0.11
C VAL A 156 -17.36 -16.59 -0.45
N GLY A 157 -17.20 -16.44 -1.76
CA GLY A 157 -17.20 -15.15 -2.45
C GLY A 157 -15.84 -14.43 -2.39
N THR A 158 -14.74 -15.12 -2.04
CA THR A 158 -13.40 -14.55 -1.97
C THR A 158 -12.33 -15.44 -2.63
N ILE A 159 -11.19 -14.82 -2.93
CA ILE A 159 -9.97 -15.50 -3.34
C ILE A 159 -9.27 -16.04 -2.09
N LEU A 160 -8.91 -17.32 -2.10
CA LEU A 160 -8.13 -17.97 -1.05
C LEU A 160 -6.75 -17.33 -0.98
N SER A 161 -6.38 -16.77 0.20
CA SER A 161 -5.11 -16.10 0.33
C SER A 161 -3.95 -17.08 0.41
N TRP A 162 -3.99 -18.01 1.35
CA TRP A 162 -2.89 -18.96 1.58
C TRP A 162 -3.35 -20.41 1.48
N PRO A 163 -3.27 -21.03 0.28
CA PRO A 163 -3.69 -22.42 0.07
C PRO A 163 -3.03 -23.42 1.01
N ARG A 164 -1.75 -23.17 1.37
CA ARG A 164 -0.96 -24.03 2.25
C ARG A 164 -1.40 -23.99 3.72
N HIS A 165 -2.07 -22.90 4.13
CA HIS A 165 -2.49 -22.66 5.52
C HIS A 165 -4.00 -22.92 5.77
N VAL A 166 -4.70 -23.55 4.83
CA VAL A 166 -6.13 -23.90 5.01
C VAL A 166 -6.35 -24.76 6.25
N LYS A 167 -5.45 -25.73 6.51
CA LYS A 167 -5.54 -26.58 7.71
C LYS A 167 -5.21 -25.83 8.99
N ASP A 168 -4.24 -24.94 8.95
CA ASP A 168 -3.78 -24.18 10.12
C ASP A 168 -4.86 -23.21 10.60
N TYR A 169 -5.55 -22.53 9.68
CA TYR A 169 -6.68 -21.65 10.00
C TYR A 169 -7.99 -22.39 10.24
N GLY A 170 -8.12 -23.62 9.73
CA GLY A 170 -9.33 -24.42 9.84
C GLY A 170 -10.40 -24.12 8.79
N GLY A 171 -10.00 -23.52 7.65
CA GLY A 171 -10.93 -23.20 6.56
C GLY A 171 -10.30 -22.33 5.47
N HIS A 172 -11.15 -21.89 4.55
CA HIS A 172 -10.77 -20.91 3.53
C HIS A 172 -10.39 -19.60 4.22
N ASN A 173 -9.13 -19.18 4.05
CA ASN A 173 -8.61 -17.98 4.65
C ASN A 173 -8.48 -16.87 3.60
N THR A 174 -8.87 -15.67 3.98
CA THR A 174 -8.71 -14.46 3.18
C THR A 174 -8.10 -13.38 4.04
N ILE A 175 -7.04 -12.73 3.57
CA ILE A 175 -6.43 -11.60 4.30
C ILE A 175 -6.80 -10.27 3.65
N MET A 176 -6.68 -9.19 4.42
CA MET A 176 -7.05 -7.84 3.95
C MET A 176 -6.19 -7.39 2.78
N ASP A 177 -4.93 -7.79 2.73
CA ASP A 177 -3.95 -7.52 1.68
C ASP A 177 -4.46 -7.96 0.29
N ASN A 178 -5.30 -8.98 0.25
CA ASN A 178 -5.89 -9.50 -0.99
C ASN A 178 -6.72 -8.45 -1.75
N MET A 179 -7.20 -7.41 -1.06
CA MET A 179 -7.90 -6.30 -1.72
C MET A 179 -7.03 -5.62 -2.79
N ILE A 180 -5.71 -5.55 -2.59
CA ILE A 180 -4.79 -4.93 -3.55
C ILE A 180 -4.68 -5.78 -4.82
N ASN A 181 -4.68 -7.11 -4.67
CA ASN A 181 -4.56 -8.05 -5.79
C ASN A 181 -5.78 -8.01 -6.75
N LEU A 182 -6.92 -7.44 -6.33
CA LEU A 182 -8.09 -7.25 -7.18
C LEU A 182 -7.84 -6.30 -8.35
N GLU A 183 -6.87 -5.40 -8.25
CA GLU A 183 -6.50 -4.51 -9.35
C GLU A 183 -6.12 -5.29 -10.61
N LEU A 184 -5.40 -6.40 -10.45
CA LEU A 184 -5.06 -7.29 -11.56
C LEU A 184 -6.31 -7.83 -12.26
N LEU A 185 -7.33 -8.25 -11.51
CA LEU A 185 -8.57 -8.79 -12.07
C LEU A 185 -9.38 -7.72 -12.79
N PHE A 186 -9.50 -6.53 -12.20
CA PHE A 186 -10.19 -5.41 -12.85
C PHE A 186 -9.48 -5.00 -14.13
N TRP A 187 -8.15 -4.79 -14.06
CA TRP A 187 -7.37 -4.41 -15.24
C TRP A 187 -7.47 -5.46 -16.35
N ALA A 188 -7.36 -6.75 -16.02
CA ALA A 188 -7.45 -7.83 -16.99
C ALA A 188 -8.85 -7.94 -17.60
N ALA A 189 -9.92 -7.69 -16.83
CA ALA A 189 -11.28 -7.65 -17.36
C ALA A 189 -11.48 -6.52 -18.38
N GLU A 190 -10.80 -5.39 -18.24
CA GLU A 190 -10.87 -4.28 -19.19
C GLU A 190 -9.99 -4.52 -20.43
N ASN A 191 -8.81 -5.11 -20.25
CA ASN A 191 -7.77 -5.23 -21.29
C ASN A 191 -7.72 -6.61 -21.97
N GLY A 192 -8.48 -7.59 -21.47
CA GLY A 192 -8.55 -8.96 -21.98
C GLY A 192 -9.99 -9.39 -22.37
N SER A 193 -10.14 -10.68 -22.63
CA SER A 193 -11.43 -11.29 -23.04
C SER A 193 -12.25 -11.83 -21.87
N ASN A 194 -11.62 -12.12 -20.72
CA ASN A 194 -12.30 -12.72 -19.56
C ASN A 194 -13.01 -11.68 -18.70
N LYS A 195 -14.26 -11.38 -19.02
CA LYS A 195 -15.08 -10.39 -18.28
C LYS A 195 -15.53 -10.86 -16.89
N GLN A 196 -15.50 -12.17 -16.60
CA GLN A 196 -15.88 -12.72 -15.30
C GLN A 196 -14.91 -12.30 -14.17
N LEU A 197 -13.69 -11.91 -14.51
CA LEU A 197 -12.71 -11.42 -13.55
C LEU A 197 -13.21 -10.19 -12.77
N LYS A 198 -13.97 -9.32 -13.42
CA LYS A 198 -14.60 -8.16 -12.77
C LYS A 198 -15.63 -8.60 -11.71
N ASP A 199 -16.46 -9.58 -12.01
CA ASP A 199 -17.46 -10.09 -11.07
C ASP A 199 -16.80 -10.78 -9.88
N ILE A 200 -15.72 -11.53 -10.10
CA ILE A 200 -14.91 -12.13 -9.02
C ILE A 200 -14.36 -11.06 -8.10
N ALA A 201 -13.78 -9.99 -8.64
CA ALA A 201 -13.21 -8.89 -7.86
C ALA A 201 -14.30 -8.15 -7.04
N ILE A 202 -15.46 -7.88 -7.63
CA ILE A 202 -16.60 -7.25 -6.95
C ILE A 202 -17.13 -8.15 -5.81
N HIS A 203 -17.32 -9.43 -6.05
CA HIS A 203 -17.79 -10.37 -5.02
C HIS A 203 -16.78 -10.48 -3.87
N HIS A 204 -15.48 -10.49 -4.18
CA HIS A 204 -14.45 -10.49 -3.16
C HIS A 204 -14.54 -9.22 -2.29
N ALA A 205 -14.63 -8.04 -2.91
CA ALA A 205 -14.74 -6.78 -2.20
C ALA A 205 -16.01 -6.72 -1.33
N ASP A 206 -17.16 -7.18 -1.82
CA ASP A 206 -18.42 -7.23 -1.06
C ASP A 206 -18.33 -8.17 0.15
N THR A 207 -17.77 -9.36 -0.03
CA THR A 207 -17.61 -10.34 1.06
C THR A 207 -16.62 -9.80 2.12
N THR A 208 -15.52 -9.19 1.68
CA THR A 208 -14.55 -8.55 2.57
C THR A 208 -15.19 -7.41 3.34
N MET A 209 -15.96 -6.53 2.69
CA MET A 209 -16.71 -5.45 3.34
C MET A 209 -17.62 -5.98 4.46
N ARG A 210 -18.24 -7.12 4.24
CA ARG A 210 -19.22 -7.70 5.15
C ARG A 210 -18.61 -8.38 6.37
N TYR A 211 -17.46 -9.04 6.24
CA TYR A 211 -16.96 -9.97 7.24
C TYR A 211 -15.58 -9.62 7.83
N HIS A 212 -14.79 -8.78 7.17
CA HIS A 212 -13.44 -8.44 7.65
C HIS A 212 -13.43 -7.27 8.63
N PHE A 213 -14.54 -6.62 8.88
CA PHE A 213 -14.57 -5.42 9.73
C PHE A 213 -15.37 -5.66 11.01
N ARG A 214 -14.81 -5.19 12.10
CA ARG A 214 -15.47 -5.13 13.40
C ARG A 214 -16.47 -3.97 13.45
N GLU A 215 -17.30 -3.91 14.50
CA GLU A 215 -18.32 -2.87 14.68
C GLU A 215 -17.72 -1.45 14.74
N ASP A 216 -16.50 -1.33 15.29
CA ASP A 216 -15.74 -0.08 15.35
C ASP A 216 -15.12 0.34 14.01
N GLY A 217 -15.23 -0.52 12.98
CA GLY A 217 -14.71 -0.29 11.64
C GLY A 217 -13.24 -0.61 11.44
N SER A 218 -12.56 -1.12 12.47
CA SER A 218 -11.23 -1.70 12.31
C SER A 218 -11.32 -3.08 11.64
N CYS A 219 -10.31 -3.47 10.86
CA CYS A 219 -10.35 -4.75 10.15
C CYS A 219 -9.63 -5.86 10.91
N TYR A 220 -10.12 -7.10 10.72
CA TYR A 220 -9.31 -8.29 10.96
C TYR A 220 -8.24 -8.39 9.88
N HIS A 221 -7.06 -8.91 10.21
CA HIS A 221 -6.09 -9.27 9.19
C HIS A 221 -6.61 -10.46 8.37
N VAL A 222 -7.07 -11.52 9.02
CA VAL A 222 -7.50 -12.78 8.42
C VAL A 222 -8.96 -13.05 8.75
N ALA A 223 -9.80 -13.25 7.75
CA ALA A 223 -11.13 -13.84 7.88
C ALA A 223 -11.10 -15.30 7.43
N VAL A 224 -11.72 -16.17 8.19
CA VAL A 224 -11.78 -17.62 7.93
C VAL A 224 -13.22 -18.04 7.70
N TYR A 225 -13.42 -18.83 6.64
CA TYR A 225 -14.73 -19.29 6.19
C TYR A 225 -14.77 -20.81 6.05
N ASP A 226 -15.93 -21.39 6.24
CA ASP A 226 -16.17 -22.78 5.84
C ASP A 226 -16.06 -22.92 4.31
N THR A 227 -15.16 -23.77 3.86
CA THR A 227 -14.86 -23.93 2.43
C THR A 227 -16.04 -24.50 1.63
N LEU A 228 -16.95 -25.24 2.27
CA LEU A 228 -18.07 -25.90 1.62
C LEU A 228 -19.36 -25.10 1.65
N THR A 229 -19.61 -24.40 2.78
CA THR A 229 -20.85 -23.63 2.96
C THR A 229 -20.67 -22.15 2.64
N GLY A 230 -19.46 -21.62 2.78
CA GLY A 230 -19.13 -20.20 2.64
C GLY A 230 -19.41 -19.39 3.91
N GLU A 231 -19.83 -20.03 5.01
CA GLU A 231 -20.13 -19.35 6.26
C GLU A 231 -18.86 -18.79 6.92
N PHE A 232 -18.97 -17.56 7.44
CA PHE A 232 -17.89 -16.94 8.21
C PHE A 232 -17.71 -17.68 9.56
N ILE A 233 -16.48 -18.09 9.86
CA ILE A 233 -16.15 -18.83 11.08
C ILE A 233 -15.57 -17.88 12.13
N LYS A 234 -14.53 -17.11 11.77
CA LYS A 234 -13.79 -16.23 12.70
C LYS A 234 -12.96 -15.18 11.97
N GLY A 235 -12.67 -14.07 12.67
CA GLY A 235 -11.64 -13.12 12.30
C GLY A 235 -10.47 -13.23 13.27
N VAL A 236 -9.25 -13.26 12.74
CA VAL A 236 -8.00 -13.36 13.53
C VAL A 236 -6.92 -12.46 12.94
N THR A 237 -5.80 -12.33 13.64
CA THR A 237 -4.61 -11.67 13.10
C THR A 237 -3.51 -12.67 12.76
N HIS A 238 -2.60 -12.27 11.88
CA HIS A 238 -1.34 -12.95 11.59
C HIS A 238 -0.15 -12.03 11.88
N GLN A 239 -0.27 -10.75 11.46
CA GLN A 239 0.80 -9.75 11.60
C GLN A 239 0.48 -8.68 12.63
N GLY A 240 -0.76 -8.54 13.11
CA GLY A 240 -1.15 -7.58 14.14
C GLY A 240 -0.83 -8.05 15.55
N TYR A 241 -1.02 -7.16 16.52
CA TYR A 241 -0.76 -7.40 17.94
C TYR A 241 -1.72 -8.44 18.54
N ALA A 242 -3.00 -8.34 18.24
CA ALA A 242 -4.06 -9.24 18.73
C ALA A 242 -5.20 -9.35 17.71
N ASP A 243 -6.06 -10.37 17.84
CA ASP A 243 -7.23 -10.55 16.96
C ASP A 243 -8.21 -9.36 17.01
N SER A 244 -8.20 -8.61 18.10
CA SER A 244 -9.02 -7.42 18.30
C SER A 244 -8.34 -6.10 17.96
N SER A 245 -7.03 -6.11 17.63
CA SER A 245 -6.25 -4.90 17.40
C SER A 245 -6.39 -4.37 15.96
N MET A 246 -6.06 -3.08 15.81
CA MET A 246 -5.97 -2.44 14.50
C MET A 246 -4.50 -2.47 14.03
N TRP A 247 -4.13 -3.52 13.30
CA TRP A 247 -2.87 -3.56 12.59
C TRP A 247 -2.85 -2.49 11.50
N ALA A 248 -1.91 -1.53 11.61
CA ALA A 248 -1.93 -0.32 10.81
C ALA A 248 -1.88 -0.60 9.30
N ARG A 249 -1.00 -1.51 8.85
CA ARG A 249 -0.87 -1.83 7.42
C ARG A 249 -2.08 -2.60 6.88
N GLY A 250 -2.72 -3.46 7.68
CA GLY A 250 -3.97 -4.12 7.28
C GLY A 250 -5.08 -3.12 7.00
N GLN A 251 -5.27 -2.14 7.89
CA GLN A 251 -6.23 -1.07 7.65
C GLN A 251 -5.83 -0.20 6.45
N SER A 252 -4.54 0.01 6.21
CA SER A 252 -4.04 0.75 5.04
C SER A 252 -4.39 0.03 3.72
N TRP A 253 -4.26 -1.29 3.69
CA TRP A 253 -4.69 -2.11 2.54
C TRP A 253 -6.18 -1.98 2.26
N ALA A 254 -7.00 -1.92 3.31
CA ALA A 254 -8.43 -1.68 3.16
C ALA A 254 -8.71 -0.32 2.50
N ILE A 255 -8.08 0.75 2.96
CA ILE A 255 -8.26 2.10 2.41
C ILE A 255 -7.88 2.14 0.93
N TYR A 256 -6.68 1.65 0.61
CA TYR A 256 -6.19 1.62 -0.77
C TYR A 256 -7.08 0.73 -1.64
N GLY A 257 -7.39 -0.48 -1.17
CA GLY A 257 -8.17 -1.47 -1.91
C GLY A 257 -9.58 -0.98 -2.24
N TYR A 258 -10.34 -0.42 -1.29
CA TYR A 258 -11.67 0.09 -1.57
C TYR A 258 -11.67 1.36 -2.42
N THR A 259 -10.67 2.21 -2.31
CA THR A 259 -10.46 3.34 -3.22
C THR A 259 -10.24 2.84 -4.65
N MET A 260 -9.39 1.85 -4.83
CA MET A 260 -9.11 1.20 -6.11
C MET A 260 -10.36 0.50 -6.67
N VAL A 261 -11.12 -0.25 -5.86
CA VAL A 261 -12.37 -0.87 -6.31
C VAL A 261 -13.36 0.17 -6.81
N TYR A 262 -13.49 1.31 -6.13
CA TYR A 262 -14.33 2.41 -6.62
C TYR A 262 -13.84 2.94 -7.96
N ARG A 263 -12.53 3.12 -8.16
CA ARG A 263 -11.96 3.56 -9.46
C ARG A 263 -12.44 2.73 -10.64
N PHE A 264 -12.54 1.41 -10.46
CA PHE A 264 -12.95 0.48 -11.53
C PHE A 264 -14.47 0.27 -11.64
N THR A 265 -15.21 0.45 -10.54
CA THR A 265 -16.65 0.10 -10.53
C THR A 265 -17.55 1.32 -10.58
N HIS A 266 -17.10 2.45 -10.05
CA HIS A 266 -17.91 3.66 -9.80
C HIS A 266 -19.16 3.40 -8.95
N GLU A 267 -19.16 2.32 -8.15
CA GLU A 267 -20.28 1.98 -7.28
C GLU A 267 -20.18 2.71 -5.94
N GLN A 268 -21.17 3.54 -5.64
CA GLN A 268 -21.19 4.45 -4.49
C GLN A 268 -20.91 3.75 -3.16
N ARG A 269 -21.39 2.50 -2.97
CA ARG A 269 -21.14 1.73 -1.75
C ARG A 269 -19.65 1.54 -1.43
N PHE A 270 -18.80 1.38 -2.44
CA PHE A 270 -17.36 1.23 -2.25
C PHE A 270 -16.70 2.55 -1.90
N LEU A 271 -17.15 3.67 -2.49
CA LEU A 271 -16.70 5.00 -2.12
C LEU A 271 -17.08 5.34 -0.67
N ASP A 272 -18.33 5.08 -0.29
CA ASP A 272 -18.81 5.34 1.06
C ASP A 272 -18.03 4.50 2.08
N PHE A 273 -17.72 3.26 1.72
CA PHE A 273 -16.94 2.38 2.58
C PHE A 273 -15.46 2.79 2.67
N ALA A 274 -14.82 3.17 1.55
CA ALA A 274 -13.49 3.72 1.54
C ALA A 274 -13.38 4.95 2.45
N GLN A 275 -14.34 5.86 2.39
CA GLN A 275 -14.40 7.02 3.29
C GLN A 275 -14.53 6.60 4.76
N LYS A 276 -15.42 5.66 5.05
CA LYS A 276 -15.64 5.18 6.43
C LYS A 276 -14.36 4.62 7.05
N VAL A 277 -13.67 3.71 6.36
CA VAL A 277 -12.45 3.09 6.90
C VAL A 277 -11.29 4.08 6.97
N THR A 278 -11.26 5.06 6.07
CA THR A 278 -10.30 6.17 6.08
C THR A 278 -10.49 7.07 7.30
N ASP A 279 -11.72 7.53 7.54
CA ASP A 279 -12.03 8.43 8.66
C ASP A 279 -11.69 7.76 10.02
N ILE A 280 -11.93 6.46 10.13
CA ILE A 280 -11.57 5.67 11.32
C ILE A 280 -10.05 5.60 11.50
N TYR A 281 -9.32 5.32 10.42
CA TYR A 281 -7.86 5.25 10.46
C TYR A 281 -7.24 6.60 10.86
N LEU A 282 -7.67 7.68 10.23
CA LEU A 282 -7.15 9.03 10.50
C LEU A 282 -7.42 9.46 11.95
N LYS A 283 -8.61 9.14 12.45
CA LYS A 283 -8.95 9.39 13.87
C LYS A 283 -8.03 8.61 14.80
N ARG A 284 -7.85 7.31 14.58
CA ARG A 284 -6.99 6.45 15.40
C ARG A 284 -5.52 6.88 15.32
N LEU A 285 -5.04 7.24 14.13
CA LEU A 285 -3.69 7.77 13.95
C LEU A 285 -3.45 9.00 14.86
N GLN A 286 -4.39 9.96 14.87
CA GLN A 286 -4.29 11.16 15.69
C GLN A 286 -4.37 10.88 17.20
N GLU A 287 -5.04 9.80 17.61
CA GLU A 287 -5.16 9.39 19.00
C GLU A 287 -3.93 8.63 19.51
N THR A 288 -3.18 7.93 18.63
CA THR A 288 -2.17 6.94 19.02
C THR A 288 -0.75 7.32 18.59
N SER A 289 -0.57 8.27 17.68
CA SER A 289 0.74 8.67 17.16
C SER A 289 1.05 10.12 17.45
N ASP A 290 2.34 10.44 17.58
CA ASP A 290 2.89 11.79 17.79
C ASP A 290 3.20 12.53 16.47
N ASP A 291 3.09 11.84 15.35
CA ASP A 291 3.25 12.35 13.98
C ASP A 291 2.28 11.63 13.02
N TRP A 292 2.38 11.92 11.72
CA TRP A 292 1.51 11.35 10.69
C TRP A 292 1.96 9.96 10.19
N VAL A 293 2.86 9.29 10.92
CA VAL A 293 3.25 7.90 10.67
C VAL A 293 2.69 7.03 11.80
N PRO A 294 1.91 5.97 11.52
CA PRO A 294 1.30 5.15 12.55
C PRO A 294 2.31 4.30 13.30
N LEU A 295 1.92 3.85 14.48
CA LEU A 295 2.51 2.67 15.10
C LEU A 295 2.22 1.45 14.21
N TRP A 296 3.06 0.41 14.28
CA TRP A 296 2.85 -0.82 13.52
C TRP A 296 1.49 -1.48 13.79
N ASP A 297 1.00 -1.34 15.02
CA ASP A 297 -0.35 -1.68 15.45
C ASP A 297 -0.84 -0.57 16.39
N MET A 298 -2.00 0.00 16.11
CA MET A 298 -2.51 1.16 16.83
C MET A 298 -3.02 0.83 18.25
N ASP A 299 -3.07 -0.46 18.58
CA ASP A 299 -3.45 -0.97 19.90
C ASP A 299 -2.26 -1.61 20.64
N ASP A 300 -1.02 -1.39 20.17
CA ASP A 300 0.16 -1.85 20.90
C ASP A 300 0.22 -1.17 22.29
N PRO A 301 0.22 -1.95 23.39
CA PRO A 301 0.13 -1.40 24.76
C PRO A 301 1.35 -0.55 25.16
N ARG A 302 2.45 -0.59 24.38
CA ARG A 302 3.62 0.27 24.61
C ARG A 302 3.36 1.73 24.21
N GLY A 303 2.28 2.00 23.49
CA GLY A 303 1.98 3.35 23.01
C GLY A 303 3.12 3.89 22.15
N LEU A 304 3.54 5.14 22.37
CA LEU A 304 4.58 5.80 21.58
C LEU A 304 5.97 5.13 21.63
N GLU A 305 6.19 4.15 22.52
CA GLU A 305 7.41 3.33 22.54
C GLU A 305 7.36 2.15 21.55
N ALA A 306 6.19 1.89 20.95
CA ALA A 306 6.06 0.86 19.92
C ALA A 306 6.71 1.30 18.61
N PRO A 307 7.22 0.35 17.78
CA PRO A 307 7.78 0.69 16.47
C PRO A 307 6.74 1.37 15.58
N LYS A 308 7.22 2.25 14.71
CA LYS A 308 6.43 2.85 13.64
C LYS A 308 6.31 1.90 12.44
N ASP A 309 5.35 2.18 11.58
CA ASP A 309 5.27 1.54 10.26
C ASP A 309 5.14 2.61 9.15
N ALA A 310 6.29 3.08 8.66
CA ALA A 310 6.33 4.03 7.55
C ALA A 310 5.65 3.48 6.28
N SER A 311 5.68 2.15 6.06
CA SER A 311 5.03 1.55 4.90
C SER A 311 3.51 1.74 4.93
N ALA A 312 2.89 1.63 6.10
CA ALA A 312 1.45 1.88 6.26
C ALA A 312 1.08 3.34 5.95
N ALA A 313 1.91 4.30 6.39
CA ALA A 313 1.72 5.72 6.05
C ALA A 313 1.83 5.97 4.54
N CYS A 314 2.80 5.33 3.86
CA CYS A 314 2.96 5.47 2.41
C CYS A 314 1.74 4.98 1.62
N VAL A 315 1.23 3.80 1.99
CA VAL A 315 0.01 3.23 1.37
C VAL A 315 -1.19 4.14 1.58
N VAL A 316 -1.38 4.65 2.81
CA VAL A 316 -2.51 5.56 3.10
C VAL A 316 -2.34 6.90 2.39
N ALA A 317 -1.15 7.49 2.37
CA ALA A 317 -0.91 8.74 1.66
C ALA A 317 -1.23 8.61 0.17
N SER A 318 -0.80 7.51 -0.47
CA SER A 318 -1.11 7.22 -1.87
C SER A 318 -2.63 7.07 -2.09
N ALA A 319 -3.31 6.32 -1.21
CA ALA A 319 -4.75 6.12 -1.28
C ALA A 319 -5.55 7.42 -1.06
N LEU A 320 -5.15 8.26 -0.10
CA LEU A 320 -5.81 9.54 0.20
C LEU A 320 -5.73 10.50 -0.98
N LEU A 321 -4.59 10.58 -1.66
CA LEU A 321 -4.43 11.41 -2.85
C LEU A 321 -5.40 11.00 -3.95
N GLU A 322 -5.59 9.71 -4.17
CA GLU A 322 -6.58 9.20 -5.12
C GLU A 322 -8.00 9.45 -4.63
N LEU A 323 -8.34 9.06 -3.38
CA LEU A 323 -9.67 9.19 -2.80
C LEU A 323 -10.13 10.64 -2.76
N SER A 324 -9.22 11.60 -2.57
CA SER A 324 -9.51 13.03 -2.57
C SER A 324 -10.16 13.54 -3.86
N GLN A 325 -9.93 12.82 -4.97
CA GLN A 325 -10.49 13.18 -6.30
C GLN A 325 -11.92 12.67 -6.50
N TYR A 326 -12.42 11.78 -5.63
CA TYR A 326 -13.70 11.09 -5.79
C TYR A 326 -14.80 11.59 -4.86
N VAL A 327 -14.43 12.28 -3.79
CA VAL A 327 -15.35 12.80 -2.77
C VAL A 327 -15.71 14.26 -3.01
N ASP A 328 -16.64 14.81 -2.20
CA ASP A 328 -16.96 16.23 -2.28
C ASP A 328 -15.73 17.12 -2.01
N LYS A 329 -15.80 18.38 -2.46
CA LYS A 329 -14.67 19.31 -2.44
C LYS A 329 -14.09 19.55 -1.04
N GLU A 330 -14.91 19.59 0.00
CA GLU A 330 -14.46 19.88 1.36
C GLU A 330 -13.71 18.66 1.91
N LYS A 331 -14.29 17.49 1.77
CA LYS A 331 -13.69 16.23 2.21
C LYS A 331 -12.46 15.88 1.39
N GLY A 332 -12.49 16.09 0.08
CA GLY A 332 -11.35 15.91 -0.81
C GLY A 332 -10.16 16.79 -0.43
N LYS A 333 -10.43 18.05 -0.06
CA LYS A 333 -9.40 18.95 0.45
C LYS A 333 -8.80 18.41 1.76
N ALA A 334 -9.62 17.93 2.69
CA ALA A 334 -9.15 17.37 3.96
C ALA A 334 -8.24 16.14 3.73
N TYR A 335 -8.66 15.19 2.91
CA TYR A 335 -7.84 14.01 2.58
C TYR A 335 -6.54 14.36 1.87
N TYR A 336 -6.58 15.31 0.95
CA TYR A 336 -5.38 15.83 0.30
C TYR A 336 -4.41 16.44 1.32
N GLU A 337 -4.90 17.29 2.25
CA GLU A 337 -4.09 17.92 3.27
C GLU A 337 -3.48 16.88 4.23
N ASP A 338 -4.22 15.84 4.60
CA ASP A 338 -3.73 14.78 5.47
C ASP A 338 -2.67 13.91 4.76
N ALA A 339 -2.85 13.62 3.46
CA ALA A 339 -1.81 12.97 2.65
C ALA A 339 -0.52 13.81 2.58
N VAL A 340 -0.64 15.14 2.40
CA VAL A 340 0.53 16.04 2.38
C VAL A 340 1.23 16.06 3.72
N LYS A 341 0.51 16.03 4.85
CA LYS A 341 1.12 15.93 6.20
C LYS A 341 1.88 14.60 6.37
N MET A 342 1.29 13.46 5.98
CA MET A 342 1.97 12.15 5.99
C MET A 342 3.25 12.19 5.17
N LEU A 343 3.18 12.69 3.93
CA LEU A 343 4.35 12.80 3.06
C LEU A 343 5.39 13.78 3.60
N THR A 344 4.99 14.85 4.29
CA THR A 344 5.91 15.78 4.92
C THR A 344 6.69 15.11 6.04
N ASP A 345 6.03 14.34 6.91
CA ASP A 345 6.71 13.61 7.97
C ASP A 345 7.61 12.51 7.41
N LEU A 346 7.14 11.73 6.44
CA LEU A 346 7.93 10.73 5.74
C LEU A 346 9.16 11.32 5.02
N SER A 347 9.08 12.57 4.56
CA SER A 347 10.18 13.29 3.89
C SER A 347 11.16 13.94 4.88
N SER A 348 10.94 13.81 6.18
CA SER A 348 11.82 14.37 7.22
C SER A 348 13.10 13.56 7.43
N GLU A 349 14.07 14.13 8.12
CA GLU A 349 15.31 13.43 8.53
C GLU A 349 15.07 12.24 9.45
N LYS A 350 13.91 12.20 10.12
CA LYS A 350 13.51 11.07 10.95
C LYS A 350 13.27 9.82 10.09
N TYR A 351 12.57 9.96 8.96
CA TYR A 351 12.13 8.83 8.15
C TYR A 351 12.97 8.58 6.90
N GLN A 352 13.51 9.62 6.25
CA GLN A 352 14.37 9.42 5.09
C GLN A 352 15.70 8.78 5.47
N SER A 353 16.13 7.80 4.71
CA SER A 353 17.40 7.10 4.94
C SER A 353 18.61 7.96 4.61
N ARG A 354 18.52 8.80 3.57
CA ARG A 354 19.58 9.69 3.09
C ARG A 354 20.93 8.94 2.96
N GLU A 355 21.96 9.40 3.69
CA GLU A 355 23.28 8.77 3.67
C GLU A 355 23.39 7.51 4.55
N LYS A 356 22.36 7.21 5.37
CA LYS A 356 22.42 6.09 6.32
C LYS A 356 22.38 4.72 5.61
N ASN A 357 21.57 4.62 4.55
CA ASN A 357 21.48 3.41 3.72
C ASN A 357 21.01 3.77 2.31
N VAL A 358 20.69 2.77 1.47
CA VAL A 358 20.33 2.93 0.06
C VAL A 358 18.83 2.79 -0.23
N SER A 359 17.96 2.73 0.79
CA SER A 359 16.51 2.80 0.64
C SER A 359 16.02 4.25 0.58
N PHE A 360 14.74 4.47 0.35
CA PHE A 360 14.15 5.80 0.53
C PHE A 360 13.83 6.06 2.00
N LEU A 361 13.20 5.11 2.66
CA LEU A 361 12.65 5.28 3.99
C LEU A 361 13.16 4.24 4.99
N MET A 362 13.14 4.63 6.26
CA MET A 362 13.38 3.80 7.43
C MET A 362 12.09 3.65 8.26
N HIS A 363 12.18 2.94 9.36
CA HIS A 363 11.15 2.85 10.40
C HIS A 363 9.83 2.22 9.91
N SER A 364 9.93 1.16 9.08
CA SER A 364 8.82 0.27 8.75
C SER A 364 8.86 -1.00 9.60
N THR A 365 7.71 -1.63 9.80
CA THR A 365 7.59 -2.90 10.52
C THR A 365 6.87 -3.94 9.67
N GLY A 366 7.60 -4.94 9.17
CA GLY A 366 7.09 -5.99 8.31
C GLY A 366 6.22 -7.00 9.06
N HIS A 367 6.83 -7.77 9.99
CA HIS A 367 6.11 -8.81 10.72
C HIS A 367 6.55 -8.87 12.19
N HIS A 368 5.98 -8.00 13.01
CA HIS A 368 6.34 -7.86 14.43
C HIS A 368 6.16 -9.16 15.23
N PRO A 369 5.04 -9.91 15.14
CA PRO A 369 4.88 -11.15 15.89
C PRO A 369 5.91 -12.24 15.54
N ALA A 370 6.42 -12.25 14.31
CA ALA A 370 7.51 -13.16 13.91
C ALA A 370 8.91 -12.64 14.29
N GLY A 371 9.02 -11.45 14.88
CA GLY A 371 10.29 -10.81 15.21
C GLY A 371 11.12 -10.42 13.98
N SER A 372 10.48 -10.24 12.83
CA SER A 372 11.16 -9.92 11.57
C SER A 372 10.80 -8.54 11.04
N GLU A 373 11.78 -7.87 10.42
CA GLU A 373 11.63 -6.56 9.79
C GLU A 373 11.03 -5.50 10.74
N ILE A 374 11.48 -5.48 11.99
CA ILE A 374 11.06 -4.48 12.99
C ILE A 374 12.00 -3.29 12.88
N ASP A 375 11.42 -2.08 12.73
CA ASP A 375 12.19 -0.84 12.58
C ASP A 375 13.19 -0.90 11.42
N ALA A 376 12.74 -1.37 10.26
CA ALA A 376 13.55 -1.64 9.08
C ALA A 376 13.20 -0.70 7.91
N SER A 377 14.11 -0.60 6.94
CA SER A 377 13.76 -0.12 5.60
C SER A 377 13.18 -1.30 4.81
N ILE A 378 12.06 -1.11 4.12
CA ILE A 378 11.37 -2.19 3.42
C ILE A 378 10.97 -1.71 2.02
N ILE A 379 11.19 -2.56 1.01
CA ILE A 379 11.04 -2.18 -0.40
C ILE A 379 9.64 -1.66 -0.77
N TYR A 380 8.58 -2.20 -0.18
CA TYR A 380 7.23 -1.72 -0.48
C TYR A 380 6.90 -0.37 0.17
N ALA A 381 7.61 0.05 1.23
CA ALA A 381 7.51 1.42 1.73
C ALA A 381 8.05 2.41 0.69
N ASP A 382 9.20 2.10 0.09
CA ASP A 382 9.81 2.92 -0.96
C ASP A 382 8.91 2.99 -2.20
N TYR A 383 8.30 1.87 -2.60
CA TYR A 383 7.37 1.83 -3.73
C TYR A 383 6.18 2.77 -3.52
N TYR A 384 5.46 2.62 -2.40
CA TYR A 384 4.26 3.43 -2.15
C TYR A 384 4.58 4.89 -1.83
N TYR A 385 5.77 5.17 -1.28
CA TYR A 385 6.24 6.55 -1.13
C TYR A 385 6.42 7.24 -2.48
N LEU A 386 7.12 6.60 -3.42
CA LEU A 386 7.31 7.12 -4.78
C LEU A 386 5.97 7.25 -5.52
N GLU A 387 5.08 6.24 -5.41
CA GLU A 387 3.75 6.30 -6.01
C GLU A 387 2.96 7.51 -5.47
N ALA A 388 2.97 7.73 -4.15
CA ALA A 388 2.29 8.87 -3.54
C ALA A 388 2.86 10.22 -4.00
N LEU A 389 4.18 10.35 -4.13
CA LEU A 389 4.80 11.57 -4.68
C LEU A 389 4.40 11.82 -6.13
N LEU A 390 4.33 10.78 -6.95
CA LEU A 390 3.88 10.89 -8.34
C LEU A 390 2.40 11.30 -8.43
N ARG A 391 1.53 10.71 -7.62
CA ARG A 391 0.12 11.11 -7.51
C ARG A 391 -0.02 12.57 -7.06
N LEU A 392 0.77 12.99 -6.06
CA LEU A 392 0.77 14.38 -5.58
C LEU A 392 1.21 15.36 -6.66
N ARG A 393 2.26 15.03 -7.42
CA ARG A 393 2.73 15.83 -8.57
C ARG A 393 1.65 15.98 -9.63
N ASP A 394 0.96 14.89 -9.96
CA ASP A 394 -0.01 14.89 -11.06
C ASP A 394 -1.31 15.62 -10.69
N ILE A 395 -1.70 15.66 -9.41
CA ILE A 395 -2.81 16.49 -8.91
C ILE A 395 -2.48 17.98 -8.97
N LYS A 396 -1.20 18.36 -8.81
CA LYS A 396 -0.75 19.77 -8.84
C LYS A 396 -0.61 20.35 -10.25
N LYS A 397 -0.59 19.50 -11.30
CA LYS A 397 -0.55 19.92 -12.72
C LYS A 397 -1.94 20.34 -13.22
#